data_a42c2f9cb0aa09e18781ac57cdb327dd
#
_entry.id   a42c2f9cb0aa09e18781ac57cdb327dd
#
_cell.length_a   1.000
_cell.length_b   1.000
_cell.length_c   1.000
_cell.angle_alpha   90.00
_cell.angle_beta   90.00
_cell.angle_gamma   90.00
#
_symmetry.space_group_name_H-M   'P 1'
#
loop_
_entity.id
_entity.type
_entity.pdbx_description
1 polymer ?
#
loop_
_entity_poly.entity_id
_entity_poly.type
_entity_poly.pdbx_seq_one_letter_code
_entity_poly.pdbx_strand_id
1 'polypeptide(L)'
;MIRRLLILALIIFPLATRACDLCGCYTPQLNSMPKEEMSPTGFYAAVAEQFTHFGTVQFDADEIANPTGQRLESSITQLVIGYDVNEWFALQFNAPLIYRDFRRPEGFAIDEGTVSGLGDISLLAKAVVWHFASPALREFNVEGKNPIAIEHEPDCTASLVALAGIKFPTGDPSRLKEEFHEVEVPGAPESGIHGHDLTLGTGSYDGIFGGQASLRYKNFFAEANGQFTLRGDGAHSYHFANDVTWNAGPGYYLVRKPHTVVGCQCAVSGESKDVDRFQGRAAEDTGVTSVFIGPRIVAAHDQISGELAAEFPVLMNTTALQVVPDYRLHVSFAVSW
;
A
#
# COMPACT_ATOMS: atom_id res chain seq x y z
N MET A 1 31.60 11.14 13.71
CA MET A 1 30.48 12.01 13.31
C MET A 1 29.27 11.26 12.80
N ILE A 2 29.40 10.19 12.01
CA ILE A 2 28.31 9.37 11.42
C ILE A 2 27.37 8.75 12.47
N ARG A 3 27.90 8.31 13.62
CA ARG A 3 27.10 7.68 14.71
C ARG A 3 26.10 8.62 15.41
N ARG A 4 26.31 9.96 15.34
CA ARG A 4 25.38 10.96 15.89
C ARG A 4 24.31 11.39 14.91
N LEU A 5 24.53 11.24 13.61
CA LEU A 5 23.52 11.51 12.56
C LEU A 5 22.44 10.40 12.50
N LEU A 6 22.83 9.13 12.72
CA LEU A 6 21.88 8.01 12.77
C LEU A 6 20.91 8.08 13.96
N ILE A 7 21.36 8.64 15.10
CA ILE A 7 20.49 8.81 16.28
C ILE A 7 19.55 10.02 16.10
N LEU A 8 19.94 11.02 15.35
CA LEU A 8 19.09 12.19 15.07
C LEU A 8 17.97 11.89 14.08
N ALA A 9 18.16 10.94 13.16
CA ALA A 9 17.14 10.50 12.21
C ALA A 9 16.03 9.66 12.87
N LEU A 10 16.29 9.05 14.04
CA LEU A 10 15.31 8.23 14.78
C LEU A 10 14.43 9.03 15.74
N ILE A 11 14.71 10.32 15.95
CA ILE A 11 14.01 11.15 16.94
C ILE A 11 12.96 12.10 16.33
N ILE A 12 12.84 12.15 15.00
CA ILE A 12 11.93 13.10 14.30
C ILE A 12 10.61 12.43 13.83
N PHE A 13 10.20 11.32 14.43
CA PHE A 13 8.88 10.75 14.17
C PHE A 13 7.99 10.67 15.39
N PRO A 14 7.43 11.81 15.84
CA PRO A 14 6.10 11.78 16.40
C PRO A 14 5.21 12.85 15.76
N LEU A 15 4.79 12.66 14.54
CA LEU A 15 3.62 13.33 14.01
C LEU A 15 2.59 12.24 13.76
N ALA A 16 1.56 12.21 14.57
CA ALA A 16 0.38 11.39 14.39
C ALA A 16 -0.29 11.77 13.07
N THR A 17 0.02 11.03 12.01
CA THR A 17 -0.63 11.13 10.71
C THR A 17 -1.47 9.89 10.51
N ARG A 18 -2.68 10.02 9.99
CA ARG A 18 -3.73 9.00 9.96
C ARG A 18 -4.21 8.78 8.52
N ALA A 19 -4.43 7.56 8.05
CA ALA A 19 -4.72 7.22 6.66
C ALA A 19 -5.86 6.21 6.45
N CYS A 20 -6.47 6.18 5.24
CA CYS A 20 -7.56 5.29 4.85
C CYS A 20 -7.19 4.47 3.61
N ASP A 21 -7.33 3.14 3.69
CA ASP A 21 -7.08 2.19 2.61
C ASP A 21 -8.29 1.99 1.66
N LEU A 22 -9.46 2.46 2.08
CA LEU A 22 -10.71 2.28 1.34
C LEU A 22 -10.76 2.98 -0.02
N CYS A 23 -9.99 4.06 -0.22
CA CYS A 23 -10.06 4.86 -1.44
C CYS A 23 -9.20 4.34 -2.61
N GLY A 24 -8.66 3.13 -2.54
CA GLY A 24 -7.78 2.58 -3.59
C GLY A 24 -6.45 3.31 -3.71
N CYS A 25 -6.01 3.97 -2.64
CA CYS A 25 -4.78 4.77 -2.60
C CYS A 25 -3.52 3.93 -2.45
N TYR A 26 -3.68 2.64 -2.22
CA TYR A 26 -2.58 1.69 -2.22
C TYR A 26 -1.86 1.72 -3.57
N THR A 27 -0.59 2.06 -3.55
CA THR A 27 0.28 1.96 -4.71
C THR A 27 1.13 0.70 -4.57
N PRO A 28 0.95 -0.31 -5.44
CA PRO A 28 1.74 -1.53 -5.38
C PRO A 28 3.22 -1.20 -5.49
N GLN A 29 3.99 -1.68 -4.53
CA GLN A 29 5.44 -1.52 -4.53
C GLN A 29 6.07 -2.75 -5.22
N LEU A 30 6.18 -2.67 -6.54
CA LEU A 30 6.66 -3.78 -7.39
C LEU A 30 8.17 -3.99 -7.34
N ASN A 31 8.88 -3.36 -6.41
CA ASN A 31 10.34 -3.35 -6.35
C ASN A 31 10.93 -4.41 -5.41
N SER A 32 10.21 -5.47 -5.08
CA SER A 32 10.73 -6.58 -4.25
C SER A 32 11.86 -7.38 -4.93
N MET A 33 12.35 -6.92 -6.09
CA MET A 33 13.44 -7.54 -6.82
C MET A 33 14.73 -6.75 -6.68
N PRO A 34 15.85 -7.41 -6.42
CA PRO A 34 17.16 -6.77 -6.57
C PRO A 34 17.30 -6.25 -7.99
N LYS A 35 17.42 -4.93 -8.17
CA LYS A 35 17.65 -4.30 -9.50
C LYS A 35 18.89 -4.82 -10.24
N GLU A 36 19.76 -5.56 -9.57
CA GLU A 36 20.97 -6.15 -10.13
C GLU A 36 20.70 -7.19 -11.22
N GLU A 37 19.48 -7.75 -11.28
CA GLU A 37 19.07 -8.75 -12.27
C GLU A 37 18.10 -8.21 -13.33
N MET A 38 17.60 -6.95 -13.19
CA MET A 38 16.68 -6.34 -14.15
C MET A 38 17.45 -5.51 -15.19
N SER A 39 16.94 -5.47 -16.42
CA SER A 39 17.43 -4.54 -17.44
C SER A 39 17.44 -3.11 -16.89
N PRO A 40 18.52 -2.33 -17.08
CA PRO A 40 18.59 -0.95 -16.57
C PRO A 40 17.59 -0.01 -17.23
N THR A 41 16.97 -0.43 -18.32
CA THR A 41 15.92 0.31 -19.06
C THR A 41 14.92 -0.69 -19.61
N GLY A 42 13.63 -0.37 -19.57
CA GLY A 42 12.62 -1.24 -20.13
C GLY A 42 11.23 -0.98 -19.56
N PHE A 43 10.27 -1.68 -20.11
CA PHE A 43 8.90 -1.67 -19.60
C PHE A 43 8.72 -2.77 -18.56
N TYR A 44 7.80 -2.52 -17.64
CA TYR A 44 7.21 -3.55 -16.80
C TYR A 44 5.70 -3.37 -16.71
N ALA A 45 5.01 -4.47 -16.52
CA ALA A 45 3.57 -4.46 -16.24
C ALA A 45 3.29 -5.39 -15.05
N ALA A 46 2.30 -5.02 -14.26
CA ALA A 46 1.87 -5.85 -13.15
C ALA A 46 0.36 -5.77 -12.92
N VAL A 47 -0.12 -6.82 -12.27
CA VAL A 47 -1.43 -6.87 -11.65
C VAL A 47 -1.22 -7.15 -10.17
N ALA A 48 -1.79 -6.32 -9.31
CA ALA A 48 -1.74 -6.50 -7.87
C ALA A 48 -3.17 -6.43 -7.31
N GLU A 49 -3.54 -7.42 -6.55
CA GLU A 49 -4.84 -7.53 -5.89
C GLU A 49 -4.67 -7.34 -4.40
N GLN A 50 -5.52 -6.50 -3.82
CA GLN A 50 -5.72 -6.40 -2.39
C GLN A 50 -7.17 -6.70 -2.07
N PHE A 51 -7.40 -7.78 -1.35
CA PHE A 51 -8.70 -8.12 -0.78
C PHE A 51 -8.70 -7.81 0.71
N THR A 52 -9.71 -7.08 1.18
CA THR A 52 -9.90 -6.75 2.60
C THR A 52 -11.32 -7.13 3.02
N HIS A 53 -11.43 -7.89 4.09
CA HIS A 53 -12.69 -8.22 4.75
C HIS A 53 -12.86 -7.36 5.99
N PHE A 54 -13.99 -6.65 6.07
CA PHE A 54 -14.40 -5.82 7.19
C PHE A 54 -15.67 -6.43 7.80
N GLY A 55 -15.61 -6.83 9.06
CA GLY A 55 -16.74 -7.47 9.75
C GLY A 55 -16.86 -7.09 11.22
N THR A 56 -15.77 -6.64 11.83
CA THR A 56 -15.76 -6.13 13.20
C THR A 56 -16.25 -4.68 13.23
N VAL A 57 -17.18 -4.37 14.16
CA VAL A 57 -17.69 -3.01 14.40
C VAL A 57 -16.98 -2.41 15.60
N GLN A 58 -16.49 -1.18 15.45
CA GLN A 58 -15.87 -0.41 16.55
C GLN A 58 -16.59 0.92 16.75
N PHE A 59 -16.62 1.37 18.00
CA PHE A 59 -17.00 2.71 18.39
C PHE A 59 -15.90 3.32 19.26
N ASP A 60 -15.29 4.41 18.81
CA ASP A 60 -14.14 5.07 19.47
C ASP A 60 -13.04 4.07 19.86
N ALA A 61 -12.64 3.22 18.91
CA ALA A 61 -11.63 2.16 19.04
C ALA A 61 -12.04 0.95 19.91
N ASP A 62 -13.19 0.94 20.53
CA ASP A 62 -13.70 -0.21 21.29
C ASP A 62 -14.56 -1.10 20.41
N GLU A 63 -14.28 -2.42 20.39
CA GLU A 63 -15.11 -3.38 19.67
C GLU A 63 -16.48 -3.50 20.32
N ILE A 64 -17.52 -3.42 19.49
CA ILE A 64 -18.91 -3.55 19.93
C ILE A 64 -19.62 -4.68 19.17
N ALA A 65 -20.80 -5.08 19.68
CA ALA A 65 -21.60 -6.10 19.03
C ALA A 65 -22.08 -5.65 17.65
N ASN A 66 -22.09 -6.57 16.68
CA ASN A 66 -22.60 -6.38 15.32
C ASN A 66 -23.91 -7.16 15.10
N PRO A 67 -25.05 -6.73 15.68
CA PRO A 67 -26.29 -7.50 15.63
C PRO A 67 -26.94 -7.50 14.25
N THR A 68 -26.62 -6.51 13.40
CA THR A 68 -27.15 -6.38 12.04
C THR A 68 -26.30 -7.13 11.02
N GLY A 69 -25.13 -7.63 11.43
CA GLY A 69 -24.19 -8.32 10.54
C GLY A 69 -23.63 -7.38 9.47
N GLN A 70 -23.29 -6.13 9.85
CA GLN A 70 -22.62 -5.18 8.96
C GLN A 70 -21.29 -5.79 8.46
N ARG A 71 -21.05 -5.66 7.18
CA ARG A 71 -19.80 -6.12 6.56
C ARG A 71 -19.51 -5.34 5.28
N LEU A 72 -18.24 -5.25 4.96
CA LEU A 72 -17.75 -4.75 3.68
C LEU A 72 -16.65 -5.69 3.19
N GLU A 73 -16.78 -6.19 1.98
CA GLU A 73 -15.71 -6.89 1.26
C GLU A 73 -15.20 -5.96 0.17
N SER A 74 -13.92 -5.62 0.24
CA SER A 74 -13.27 -4.72 -0.72
C SER A 74 -12.17 -5.45 -1.47
N SER A 75 -12.28 -5.48 -2.78
CA SER A 75 -11.29 -6.01 -3.72
C SER A 75 -10.80 -4.85 -4.59
N ILE A 76 -9.48 -4.61 -4.59
CA ILE A 76 -8.84 -3.55 -5.36
C ILE A 76 -7.77 -4.18 -6.24
N THR A 77 -8.09 -4.34 -7.53
CA THR A 77 -7.13 -4.81 -8.53
C THR A 77 -6.42 -3.63 -9.15
N GLN A 78 -5.14 -3.46 -8.86
CA GLN A 78 -4.27 -2.45 -9.47
C GLN A 78 -3.66 -2.96 -10.76
N LEU A 79 -3.96 -2.31 -11.87
CA LEU A 79 -3.24 -2.51 -13.13
C LEU A 79 -2.10 -1.49 -13.19
N VAL A 80 -0.87 -1.99 -13.34
CA VAL A 80 0.33 -1.17 -13.30
C VAL A 80 1.10 -1.32 -14.61
N ILE A 81 1.52 -0.20 -15.18
CA ILE A 81 2.47 -0.14 -16.29
C ILE A 81 3.55 0.84 -15.89
N GLY A 82 4.80 0.44 -16.04
CA GLY A 82 5.93 1.30 -15.75
C GLY A 82 7.00 1.25 -16.84
N TYR A 83 7.84 2.26 -16.82
CA TYR A 83 8.97 2.41 -17.71
C TYR A 83 10.19 2.89 -16.93
N ASP A 84 11.21 2.04 -16.85
CA ASP A 84 12.52 2.41 -16.32
C ASP A 84 13.27 3.19 -17.40
N VAL A 85 13.31 4.52 -17.26
CA VAL A 85 13.99 5.43 -18.20
C VAL A 85 15.49 5.19 -18.18
N ASN A 86 16.04 4.94 -17.00
CA ASN A 86 17.42 4.55 -16.73
C ASN A 86 17.52 3.94 -15.32
N GLU A 87 18.72 3.57 -14.88
CA GLU A 87 18.99 3.01 -13.55
C GLU A 87 18.57 3.90 -12.36
N TRP A 88 18.35 5.22 -12.59
CA TRP A 88 18.05 6.19 -11.57
C TRP A 88 16.60 6.68 -11.59
N PHE A 89 15.90 6.54 -12.71
CA PHE A 89 14.59 7.17 -12.89
C PHE A 89 13.60 6.26 -13.58
N ALA A 90 12.40 6.15 -13.03
CA ALA A 90 11.29 5.40 -13.58
C ALA A 90 9.98 6.19 -13.51
N LEU A 91 9.07 5.88 -14.42
CA LEU A 91 7.68 6.33 -14.43
C LEU A 91 6.75 5.14 -14.23
N GLN A 92 5.67 5.33 -13.48
CA GLN A 92 4.68 4.30 -13.22
C GLN A 92 3.27 4.87 -13.35
N PHE A 93 2.43 4.21 -14.09
CA PHE A 93 0.99 4.45 -14.22
C PHE A 93 0.24 3.35 -13.48
N ASN A 94 -0.77 3.72 -12.68
CA ASN A 94 -1.63 2.78 -11.98
C ASN A 94 -3.10 3.07 -12.30
N ALA A 95 -3.87 2.01 -12.52
CA ALA A 95 -5.31 2.08 -12.74
C ALA A 95 -5.99 1.05 -11.81
N PRO A 96 -6.66 1.48 -10.75
CA PRO A 96 -7.37 0.60 -9.84
C PRO A 96 -8.74 0.23 -10.39
N LEU A 97 -9.07 -1.05 -10.37
CA LEU A 97 -10.41 -1.57 -10.52
C LEU A 97 -10.90 -1.98 -9.14
N ILE A 98 -12.01 -1.39 -8.71
CA ILE A 98 -12.56 -1.56 -7.36
C ILE A 98 -13.84 -2.37 -7.45
N TYR A 99 -13.99 -3.35 -6.57
CA TYR A 99 -15.22 -4.09 -6.33
C TYR A 99 -15.49 -4.13 -4.83
N ARG A 100 -16.72 -3.80 -4.41
CA ARG A 100 -17.16 -3.83 -3.03
C ARG A 100 -18.51 -4.52 -2.94
N ASP A 101 -18.64 -5.45 -2.01
CA ASP A 101 -19.90 -6.03 -1.55
C ASP A 101 -20.13 -5.56 -0.12
N PHE A 102 -21.31 -5.03 0.16
CA PHE A 102 -21.61 -4.45 1.46
C PHE A 102 -22.97 -4.88 2.00
N ARG A 103 -23.07 -4.86 3.32
CA ARG A 103 -24.29 -5.01 4.09
C ARG A 103 -24.26 -4.02 5.25
N ARG A 104 -25.26 -3.15 5.33
CA ARG A 104 -25.35 -2.10 6.36
C ARG A 104 -26.81 -1.88 6.79
N PRO A 105 -27.09 -1.39 8.01
CA PRO A 105 -28.39 -0.89 8.36
C PRO A 105 -28.67 0.46 7.65
N GLU A 106 -29.90 0.65 7.22
CA GLU A 106 -30.46 1.91 6.72
C GLU A 106 -31.80 2.15 7.41
N GLY A 107 -31.77 2.93 8.49
CA GLY A 107 -32.90 3.02 9.42
C GLY A 107 -33.25 1.65 10.02
N PHE A 108 -34.50 1.21 9.90
CA PHE A 108 -34.93 -0.12 10.35
C PHE A 108 -34.80 -1.22 9.29
N ALA A 109 -34.32 -0.90 8.10
CA ALA A 109 -34.06 -1.85 7.02
C ALA A 109 -32.58 -2.23 6.95
N ILE A 110 -32.28 -3.23 6.13
CA ILE A 110 -30.92 -3.59 5.74
C ILE A 110 -30.74 -3.24 4.27
N ASP A 111 -29.69 -2.47 3.98
CA ASP A 111 -29.20 -2.17 2.64
C ASP A 111 -28.03 -3.13 2.32
N GLU A 112 -28.18 -3.87 1.23
CA GLU A 112 -27.16 -4.80 0.73
C GLU A 112 -26.95 -4.56 -0.76
N GLY A 113 -25.69 -4.56 -1.19
CA GLY A 113 -25.42 -4.33 -2.59
C GLY A 113 -23.95 -4.45 -2.96
N THR A 114 -23.70 -4.18 -4.23
CA THR A 114 -22.35 -4.14 -4.77
C THR A 114 -22.07 -2.82 -5.47
N VAL A 115 -20.82 -2.35 -5.37
CA VAL A 115 -20.32 -1.20 -6.12
C VAL A 115 -19.05 -1.61 -6.82
N SER A 116 -18.94 -1.34 -8.12
CA SER A 116 -17.73 -1.70 -8.86
C SER A 116 -17.45 -0.73 -10.01
N GLY A 117 -16.18 -0.57 -10.33
CA GLY A 117 -15.75 0.26 -11.45
C GLY A 117 -14.29 0.66 -11.36
N LEU A 118 -13.92 1.58 -12.26
CA LEU A 118 -12.60 2.21 -12.25
C LEU A 118 -12.51 3.17 -11.07
N GLY A 119 -11.41 3.09 -10.32
CA GLY A 119 -11.07 4.08 -9.31
C GLY A 119 -10.26 5.26 -9.87
N ASP A 120 -9.62 6.00 -8.98
CA ASP A 120 -8.78 7.14 -9.37
C ASP A 120 -7.43 6.67 -9.88
N ILE A 121 -7.11 6.93 -11.15
CA ILE A 121 -5.81 6.60 -11.74
C ILE A 121 -4.70 7.49 -11.16
N SER A 122 -3.45 6.98 -11.16
CA SER A 122 -2.30 7.77 -10.73
C SER A 122 -1.10 7.63 -11.66
N LEU A 123 -0.29 8.69 -11.72
CA LEU A 123 0.99 8.72 -12.41
C LEU A 123 2.08 9.09 -11.40
N LEU A 124 3.09 8.23 -11.31
CA LEU A 124 4.18 8.35 -10.35
C LEU A 124 5.52 8.44 -11.06
N ALA A 125 6.41 9.24 -10.51
CA ALA A 125 7.83 9.26 -10.84
C ALA A 125 8.61 8.69 -9.64
N LYS A 126 9.58 7.84 -9.92
CA LYS A 126 10.48 7.24 -8.93
C LYS A 126 11.91 7.63 -9.26
N ALA A 127 12.67 8.03 -8.26
CA ALA A 127 14.07 8.38 -8.40
C ALA A 127 14.93 7.68 -7.34
N VAL A 128 15.94 6.93 -7.77
CA VAL A 128 16.95 6.37 -6.87
C VAL A 128 17.82 7.52 -6.38
N VAL A 129 17.69 7.88 -5.11
CA VAL A 129 18.44 9.00 -4.51
C VAL A 129 19.75 8.56 -3.89
N TRP A 130 19.86 7.28 -3.58
CA TRP A 130 21.08 6.69 -3.05
C TRP A 130 21.09 5.17 -3.29
N HIS A 131 22.25 4.66 -3.65
CA HIS A 131 22.50 3.23 -3.82
C HIS A 131 23.88 2.87 -3.29
N PHE A 132 23.98 1.71 -2.65
CA PHE A 132 25.22 1.13 -2.15
C PHE A 132 25.27 -0.36 -2.49
N ALA A 133 26.40 -0.81 -3.00
CA ALA A 133 26.75 -2.23 -3.14
C ALA A 133 28.15 -2.46 -2.56
N SER A 134 28.33 -3.52 -1.77
CA SER A 134 29.67 -3.92 -1.33
C SER A 134 30.48 -4.40 -2.53
N PRO A 135 31.82 -4.29 -2.49
CA PRO A 135 32.65 -4.85 -3.56
C PRO A 135 32.35 -6.34 -3.77
N ALA A 136 32.13 -6.74 -5.01
CA ALA A 136 32.00 -8.14 -5.39
C ALA A 136 33.34 -8.86 -5.11
N LEU A 137 33.27 -10.03 -4.48
CA LEU A 137 34.46 -10.86 -4.31
C LEU A 137 34.83 -11.50 -5.66
N ARG A 138 36.07 -11.30 -6.11
CA ARG A 138 36.60 -11.97 -7.28
C ARG A 138 37.49 -13.11 -6.82
N GLU A 139 37.03 -14.34 -6.98
CA GLU A 139 37.85 -15.51 -6.82
C GLU A 139 38.51 -15.87 -8.17
N PHE A 140 39.84 -16.08 -8.16
CA PHE A 140 40.54 -16.57 -9.32
C PHE A 140 40.77 -18.08 -9.16
N ASN A 141 40.07 -18.87 -9.94
CA ASN A 141 40.36 -20.30 -10.00
C ASN A 141 41.59 -20.52 -10.89
N VAL A 142 42.69 -20.96 -10.28
CA VAL A 142 44.02 -21.13 -10.93
C VAL A 142 44.22 -22.57 -11.40
N GLU A 143 43.20 -23.38 -11.58
CA GLU A 143 43.29 -24.69 -12.21
C GLU A 143 43.43 -24.56 -13.73
N GLY A 144 44.66 -24.45 -14.20
CA GLY A 144 44.99 -24.40 -15.63
C GLY A 144 45.67 -23.12 -16.08
N LYS A 145 46.04 -23.07 -17.38
CA LYS A 145 46.81 -21.97 -17.99
C LYS A 145 46.02 -20.65 -18.17
N ASN A 146 44.69 -20.65 -17.91
CA ASN A 146 43.83 -19.47 -17.97
C ASN A 146 43.06 -19.36 -16.67
N PRO A 147 43.34 -18.35 -15.82
CA PRO A 147 42.54 -18.08 -14.62
C PRO A 147 41.14 -17.62 -15.05
N ILE A 148 40.12 -18.32 -14.58
CA ILE A 148 38.72 -17.89 -14.73
C ILE A 148 38.38 -17.05 -13.50
N ALA A 149 38.04 -15.79 -13.71
CA ALA A 149 37.52 -14.94 -12.66
C ALA A 149 36.05 -15.32 -12.41
N ILE A 150 35.74 -15.77 -11.21
CA ILE A 150 34.38 -15.99 -10.74
C ILE A 150 34.00 -14.71 -9.99
N GLU A 151 33.08 -13.92 -10.55
CA GLU A 151 32.51 -12.78 -9.85
C GLU A 151 31.35 -13.28 -8.98
N HIS A 152 31.46 -13.04 -7.69
CA HIS A 152 30.36 -13.26 -6.74
C HIS A 152 29.52 -11.97 -6.63
N GLU A 153 28.23 -12.14 -6.47
CA GLU A 153 27.36 -11.01 -6.19
C GLU A 153 27.78 -10.28 -4.90
N PRO A 154 27.53 -8.96 -4.80
CA PRO A 154 27.76 -8.21 -3.57
C PRO A 154 27.08 -8.85 -2.37
N ASP A 155 27.78 -9.00 -1.25
CA ASP A 155 27.20 -9.51 -0.01
C ASP A 155 26.14 -8.56 0.59
N CYS A 156 26.33 -7.26 0.36
CA CYS A 156 25.46 -6.22 0.91
C CYS A 156 25.06 -5.22 -0.19
N THR A 157 23.77 -5.01 -0.33
CA THR A 157 23.21 -3.91 -1.15
C THR A 157 22.20 -3.12 -0.35
N ALA A 158 22.11 -1.84 -0.62
CA ALA A 158 21.10 -0.99 -0.03
C ALA A 158 20.71 0.12 -1.01
N SER A 159 19.44 0.54 -0.99
CA SER A 159 18.97 1.64 -1.81
C SER A 159 17.93 2.49 -1.10
N LEU A 160 17.86 3.76 -1.52
CA LEU A 160 16.80 4.68 -1.18
C LEU A 160 16.21 5.24 -2.47
N VAL A 161 14.90 5.21 -2.58
CA VAL A 161 14.13 5.71 -3.73
C VAL A 161 13.16 6.76 -3.22
N ALA A 162 13.13 7.91 -3.86
CA ALA A 162 12.09 8.92 -3.66
C ALA A 162 10.97 8.69 -4.68
N LEU A 163 9.73 8.99 -4.27
CA LEU A 163 8.54 8.84 -5.08
C LEU A 163 7.74 10.14 -5.02
N ALA A 164 7.27 10.61 -6.17
CA ALA A 164 6.33 11.71 -6.28
C ALA A 164 5.34 11.47 -7.42
N GLY A 165 4.11 11.92 -7.27
CA GLY A 165 3.10 11.71 -8.29
C GLY A 165 1.82 12.48 -8.08
N ILE A 166 0.88 12.21 -8.98
CA ILE A 166 -0.44 12.82 -9.01
C ILE A 166 -1.50 11.72 -9.20
N LYS A 167 -2.59 11.82 -8.44
CA LYS A 167 -3.81 11.06 -8.63
C LYS A 167 -4.85 11.92 -9.33
N PHE A 168 -5.58 11.36 -10.27
CA PHE A 168 -6.58 12.02 -11.09
C PHE A 168 -7.99 11.54 -10.71
N PRO A 169 -8.99 12.42 -10.67
CA PRO A 169 -10.37 12.08 -10.29
C PRO A 169 -11.11 11.34 -11.42
N THR A 170 -10.75 10.10 -11.67
CA THR A 170 -11.33 9.27 -12.73
C THR A 170 -12.39 8.28 -12.24
N GLY A 171 -12.37 7.97 -10.95
CA GLY A 171 -13.37 7.12 -10.31
C GLY A 171 -14.70 7.84 -10.11
N ASP A 172 -15.77 7.09 -9.96
CA ASP A 172 -17.11 7.64 -9.73
C ASP A 172 -17.30 8.06 -8.27
N PRO A 173 -17.46 9.38 -7.97
CA PRO A 173 -17.67 9.88 -6.62
C PRO A 173 -19.16 9.93 -6.22
N SER A 174 -20.07 9.34 -6.99
CA SER A 174 -21.53 9.53 -6.82
C SER A 174 -22.07 9.07 -5.46
N ARG A 175 -21.42 8.09 -4.82
CA ARG A 175 -21.77 7.58 -3.50
C ARG A 175 -21.58 8.63 -2.38
N LEU A 176 -20.71 9.61 -2.58
CA LEU A 176 -20.56 10.75 -1.64
C LEU A 176 -21.83 11.61 -1.51
N LYS A 177 -22.82 11.46 -2.41
CA LYS A 177 -24.12 12.12 -2.29
C LYS A 177 -24.96 11.53 -1.14
N GLU A 178 -24.70 10.32 -0.73
CA GLU A 178 -25.43 9.65 0.35
C GLU A 178 -25.23 10.41 1.67
N GLU A 179 -24.06 11.01 1.89
CA GLU A 179 -23.76 11.86 3.06
C GLU A 179 -24.76 13.03 3.26
N PHE A 180 -25.40 13.51 2.16
CA PHE A 180 -26.45 14.56 2.26
C PHE A 180 -27.79 14.04 2.79
N HIS A 181 -27.99 12.73 2.77
CA HIS A 181 -29.27 12.08 3.05
C HIS A 181 -29.20 11.17 4.29
N GLU A 182 -28.05 11.12 4.94
CA GLU A 182 -27.92 10.43 6.21
C GLU A 182 -28.83 11.07 7.26
N VAL A 183 -29.80 10.30 7.70
CA VAL A 183 -30.75 10.70 8.73
C VAL A 183 -30.75 9.67 9.84
N GLU A 184 -30.32 10.09 11.00
CA GLU A 184 -30.46 9.28 12.21
C GLU A 184 -31.93 9.04 12.51
N VAL A 185 -32.36 7.78 12.47
CA VAL A 185 -33.71 7.38 12.85
C VAL A 185 -33.67 6.91 14.30
N PRO A 186 -34.35 7.63 15.23
CA PRO A 186 -34.30 7.29 16.64
C PRO A 186 -34.72 5.83 16.91
N GLY A 187 -33.82 5.06 17.54
CA GLY A 187 -34.03 3.67 17.88
C GLY A 187 -33.72 2.66 16.77
N ALA A 188 -33.31 3.12 15.59
CA ALA A 188 -32.77 2.25 14.55
C ALA A 188 -31.28 1.94 14.81
N PRO A 189 -30.75 0.80 14.33
CA PRO A 189 -29.32 0.52 14.36
C PRO A 189 -28.54 1.54 13.51
N GLU A 190 -27.43 2.02 14.02
CA GLU A 190 -26.53 2.91 13.29
C GLU A 190 -25.65 2.13 12.31
N SER A 191 -25.30 2.77 11.18
CA SER A 191 -24.38 2.24 10.19
C SER A 191 -22.95 2.66 10.49
N GLY A 192 -22.00 1.70 10.41
CA GLY A 192 -20.57 1.98 10.36
C GLY A 192 -20.02 1.88 8.94
N ILE A 193 -20.88 1.86 7.91
CA ILE A 193 -20.52 1.90 6.49
C ILE A 193 -21.33 3.00 5.84
N HIS A 194 -20.68 4.00 5.26
CA HIS A 194 -21.28 5.21 4.72
C HIS A 194 -20.96 5.39 3.23
N GLY A 195 -21.44 6.47 2.63
CA GLY A 195 -21.22 6.77 1.22
C GLY A 195 -19.74 6.91 0.86
N HIS A 196 -18.95 7.51 1.75
CA HIS A 196 -17.50 7.65 1.56
C HIS A 196 -16.75 6.31 1.55
N ASP A 197 -17.24 5.28 2.25
CA ASP A 197 -16.68 3.94 2.22
C ASP A 197 -16.99 3.21 0.92
N LEU A 198 -18.07 3.58 0.25
CA LEU A 198 -18.57 2.92 -0.97
C LEU A 198 -18.18 3.66 -2.26
N THR A 199 -17.60 4.85 -2.16
CA THR A 199 -17.21 5.62 -3.34
C THR A 199 -16.05 4.97 -4.10
N LEU A 200 -16.07 5.06 -5.44
CA LEU A 200 -15.00 4.53 -6.30
C LEU A 200 -13.90 5.57 -6.58
N GLY A 201 -14.19 6.83 -6.34
CA GLY A 201 -13.23 7.93 -6.52
C GLY A 201 -13.53 9.10 -5.60
N THR A 202 -12.53 9.94 -5.40
CA THR A 202 -12.63 11.10 -4.49
C THR A 202 -13.18 12.35 -5.17
N GLY A 203 -13.10 12.39 -6.52
CA GLY A 203 -13.41 13.60 -7.29
C GLY A 203 -12.37 14.71 -7.14
N SER A 204 -11.22 14.44 -6.52
CA SER A 204 -10.11 15.39 -6.30
C SER A 204 -8.86 15.03 -7.06
N TYR A 205 -8.04 16.04 -7.38
CA TYR A 205 -6.63 15.85 -7.72
C TYR A 205 -5.81 15.79 -6.43
N ASP A 206 -5.04 14.71 -6.24
CA ASP A 206 -4.25 14.51 -5.04
C ASP A 206 -2.76 14.41 -5.38
N GLY A 207 -1.91 15.01 -4.53
CA GLY A 207 -0.47 14.87 -4.62
C GLY A 207 0.00 13.63 -3.86
N ILE A 208 0.85 12.81 -4.46
CA ILE A 208 1.42 11.62 -3.85
C ILE A 208 2.92 11.85 -3.65
N PHE A 209 3.42 11.63 -2.44
CA PHE A 209 4.84 11.72 -2.10
C PHE A 209 5.23 10.51 -1.26
N GLY A 210 6.44 10.02 -1.46
CA GLY A 210 6.84 8.85 -0.69
C GLY A 210 8.29 8.47 -0.88
N GLY A 211 8.63 7.30 -0.35
CA GLY A 211 9.96 6.74 -0.47
C GLY A 211 9.98 5.26 -0.18
N GLN A 212 11.03 4.63 -0.68
CA GLN A 212 11.32 3.22 -0.47
C GLN A 212 12.75 3.09 0.03
N ALA A 213 12.96 2.17 0.95
CA ALA A 213 14.28 1.75 1.40
C ALA A 213 14.40 0.25 1.26
N SER A 214 15.50 -0.23 0.74
CA SER A 214 15.83 -1.65 0.70
C SER A 214 17.23 -1.90 1.26
N LEU A 215 17.38 -3.02 1.94
CA LEU A 215 18.65 -3.51 2.45
C LEU A 215 18.70 -5.01 2.26
N ARG A 216 19.80 -5.50 1.70
CA ARG A 216 20.12 -6.93 1.63
C ARG A 216 21.52 -7.18 2.21
N TYR A 217 21.60 -8.16 3.07
CA TYR A 217 22.87 -8.70 3.54
C TYR A 217 22.86 -10.21 3.41
N LYS A 218 23.58 -10.73 2.42
CA LYS A 218 23.55 -12.15 2.02
C LYS A 218 22.11 -12.57 1.72
N ASN A 219 21.58 -13.52 2.48
CA ASN A 219 20.21 -14.01 2.34
C ASN A 219 19.20 -13.23 3.18
N PHE A 220 19.64 -12.34 4.08
CA PHE A 220 18.72 -11.48 4.81
C PHE A 220 18.38 -10.24 3.98
N PHE A 221 17.13 -9.84 3.99
CA PHE A 221 16.70 -8.57 3.41
C PHE A 221 15.72 -7.85 4.33
N ALA A 222 15.61 -6.57 4.13
CA ALA A 222 14.59 -5.73 4.77
C ALA A 222 14.15 -4.67 3.77
N GLU A 223 12.86 -4.42 3.74
CA GLU A 223 12.25 -3.39 2.90
C GLU A 223 11.37 -2.50 3.75
N ALA A 224 11.27 -1.25 3.35
CA ALA A 224 10.34 -0.29 3.93
C ALA A 224 9.86 0.67 2.85
N ASN A 225 8.57 0.97 2.87
CA ASN A 225 7.92 1.91 1.98
C ASN A 225 7.05 2.85 2.81
N GLY A 226 6.97 4.09 2.41
CA GLY A 226 6.05 5.07 2.97
C GLY A 226 5.50 5.96 1.88
N GLN A 227 4.21 6.26 1.95
CA GLN A 227 3.51 7.16 1.04
C GLN A 227 2.65 8.11 1.84
N PHE A 228 2.73 9.39 1.50
CA PHE A 228 1.84 10.45 1.99
C PHE A 228 1.01 10.94 0.81
N THR A 229 -0.31 11.04 1.00
CA THR A 229 -1.23 11.59 0.02
C THR A 229 -1.76 12.93 0.51
N LEU A 230 -1.43 13.97 -0.23
CA LEU A 230 -1.96 15.32 -0.04
C LEU A 230 -3.27 15.43 -0.81
N ARG A 231 -4.40 15.48 -0.10
CA ARG A 231 -5.73 15.47 -0.67
C ARG A 231 -6.19 16.85 -1.11
N GLY A 232 -6.78 16.90 -2.29
CA GLY A 232 -7.48 18.08 -2.80
C GLY A 232 -8.94 18.14 -2.38
N ASP A 233 -9.65 19.18 -2.81
CA ASP A 233 -11.09 19.29 -2.62
C ASP A 233 -11.80 18.25 -3.50
N GLY A 234 -12.58 17.39 -2.87
CA GLY A 234 -13.31 16.31 -3.50
C GLY A 234 -14.67 16.73 -4.03
N ALA A 235 -15.39 15.76 -4.60
CA ALA A 235 -16.72 15.96 -5.11
C ALA A 235 -17.75 16.10 -3.97
N HIS A 236 -18.92 16.69 -4.28
CA HIS A 236 -20.08 16.77 -3.40
C HIS A 236 -19.81 17.41 -2.02
N SER A 237 -18.92 18.41 -1.97
CA SER A 237 -18.50 19.07 -0.73
C SER A 237 -17.85 18.16 0.30
N TYR A 238 -17.32 17.01 -0.15
CA TYR A 238 -16.56 16.09 0.64
C TYR A 238 -15.06 16.33 0.45
N HIS A 239 -14.30 16.38 1.53
CA HIS A 239 -12.87 16.54 1.52
C HIS A 239 -12.24 15.41 2.34
N PHE A 240 -11.59 14.47 1.65
CA PHE A 240 -10.83 13.41 2.30
C PHE A 240 -9.63 13.99 3.03
N ALA A 241 -9.37 13.53 4.23
CA ALA A 241 -8.19 13.94 4.98
C ALA A 241 -6.91 13.41 4.33
N ASN A 242 -5.81 14.13 4.55
CA ASN A 242 -4.48 13.63 4.14
C ASN A 242 -4.18 12.31 4.83
N ASP A 243 -3.46 11.45 4.13
CA ASP A 243 -3.18 10.10 4.61
C ASP A 243 -1.71 9.71 4.47
N VAL A 244 -1.28 8.79 5.33
CA VAL A 244 0.01 8.08 5.24
C VAL A 244 -0.25 6.58 5.24
N THR A 245 0.27 5.91 4.24
CA THR A 245 0.37 4.44 4.20
C THR A 245 1.84 4.04 4.26
N TRP A 246 2.13 2.93 4.92
CA TRP A 246 3.49 2.42 5.00
C TRP A 246 3.49 0.90 5.14
N ASN A 247 4.56 0.28 4.67
CA ASN A 247 4.84 -1.11 4.97
C ASN A 247 6.35 -1.30 5.18
N ALA A 248 6.70 -2.30 5.96
CA ALA A 248 8.09 -2.68 6.22
C ALA A 248 8.16 -4.14 6.64
N GLY A 249 9.36 -4.71 6.60
CA GLY A 249 9.57 -6.01 7.19
C GLY A 249 10.93 -6.61 6.89
N PRO A 250 11.47 -7.40 7.82
CA PRO A 250 12.62 -8.25 7.59
C PRO A 250 12.21 -9.53 6.87
N GLY A 251 13.10 -10.04 6.03
CA GLY A 251 12.88 -11.27 5.28
C GLY A 251 14.16 -12.09 5.12
N TYR A 252 13.98 -13.28 4.58
CA TYR A 252 15.05 -14.22 4.30
C TYR A 252 14.83 -14.93 2.98
N TYR A 253 15.83 -14.92 2.10
CA TYR A 253 15.81 -15.68 0.85
C TYR A 253 16.10 -17.16 1.12
N LEU A 254 15.09 -18.00 0.89
CA LEU A 254 15.17 -19.46 0.98
C LEU A 254 15.92 -20.04 -0.23
N VAL A 255 15.69 -19.42 -1.39
CA VAL A 255 16.39 -19.74 -2.65
C VAL A 255 16.93 -18.43 -3.20
N ARG A 256 18.21 -18.41 -3.54
CA ARG A 256 18.87 -17.30 -4.22
C ARG A 256 19.86 -17.87 -5.23
N LYS A 257 19.46 -17.82 -6.48
CA LYS A 257 20.23 -18.28 -7.64
C LYS A 257 20.17 -17.19 -8.72
N PRO A 258 21.08 -17.15 -9.68
CA PRO A 258 21.12 -16.07 -10.68
C PRO A 258 19.79 -15.75 -11.39
N HIS A 259 18.94 -16.74 -11.59
CA HIS A 259 17.65 -16.56 -12.28
C HIS A 259 16.44 -16.87 -11.40
N THR A 260 16.63 -17.15 -10.12
CA THR A 260 15.51 -17.57 -9.27
C THR A 260 15.72 -17.12 -7.84
N VAL A 261 14.78 -16.36 -7.35
CA VAL A 261 14.73 -15.92 -5.96
C VAL A 261 13.41 -16.35 -5.35
N VAL A 262 13.45 -16.93 -4.15
CA VAL A 262 12.26 -17.19 -3.32
C VAL A 262 12.59 -16.77 -1.91
N GLY A 263 11.77 -15.92 -1.32
CA GLY A 263 11.96 -15.41 0.04
C GLY A 263 10.68 -15.43 0.85
N CYS A 264 10.84 -15.37 2.16
CA CYS A 264 9.76 -15.12 3.10
C CYS A 264 10.08 -13.88 3.92
N GLN A 265 9.05 -13.11 4.27
CA GLN A 265 9.13 -11.86 5.01
C GLN A 265 8.06 -11.85 6.09
N CYS A 266 8.37 -11.26 7.23
CA CYS A 266 7.37 -10.83 8.19
C CYS A 266 6.97 -9.40 7.79
N ALA A 267 5.84 -9.25 7.12
CA ALA A 267 5.34 -7.96 6.70
C ALA A 267 4.65 -7.26 7.87
N VAL A 268 4.92 -5.98 8.03
CA VAL A 268 4.20 -5.07 8.92
C VAL A 268 3.75 -3.91 8.07
N SER A 269 2.47 -3.62 8.04
CA SER A 269 1.91 -2.49 7.31
C SER A 269 1.07 -1.62 8.23
N GLY A 270 0.81 -0.42 7.83
CA GLY A 270 -0.04 0.47 8.59
C GLY A 270 -0.54 1.63 7.75
N GLU A 271 -1.58 2.20 8.29
CA GLU A 271 -2.19 3.39 7.72
C GLU A 271 -2.59 4.35 8.84
N SER A 272 -2.65 5.62 8.49
CA SER A 272 -3.04 6.65 9.42
C SER A 272 -3.68 7.83 8.68
N LYS A 273 -4.95 8.09 8.93
CA LYS A 273 -5.78 9.14 8.33
C LYS A 273 -6.48 9.94 9.41
N ASP A 274 -6.49 11.26 9.27
CA ASP A 274 -7.29 12.16 10.09
C ASP A 274 -8.76 12.09 9.71
N VAL A 275 -9.61 12.81 10.44
CA VAL A 275 -11.04 12.91 10.17
C VAL A 275 -11.27 13.71 8.89
N ASP A 276 -12.11 13.17 7.99
CA ASP A 276 -12.54 13.83 6.76
C ASP A 276 -13.42 15.07 7.07
N ARG A 277 -13.75 15.80 6.04
CA ARG A 277 -14.67 16.93 6.16
C ARG A 277 -15.78 16.82 5.13
N PHE A 278 -17.00 16.96 5.62
CA PHE A 278 -18.19 17.09 4.80
C PHE A 278 -18.85 18.47 5.04
N GLN A 279 -19.05 19.23 3.98
CA GLN A 279 -19.57 20.62 4.06
C GLN A 279 -18.76 21.51 5.03
N GLY A 280 -17.46 21.29 5.15
CA GLY A 280 -16.55 22.02 6.03
C GLY A 280 -16.60 21.62 7.50
N ARG A 281 -17.42 20.62 7.88
CA ARG A 281 -17.51 20.04 9.23
C ARG A 281 -16.74 18.71 9.28
N ALA A 282 -16.29 18.31 10.44
CA ALA A 282 -15.69 17.00 10.64
C ALA A 282 -16.73 15.90 10.39
N ALA A 283 -16.35 14.89 9.60
CA ALA A 283 -17.06 13.62 9.46
C ALA A 283 -16.44 12.65 10.47
N GLU A 284 -16.98 12.61 11.69
CA GLU A 284 -16.32 12.02 12.86
C GLU A 284 -16.07 10.52 12.74
N ASP A 285 -16.77 9.83 11.86
CA ASP A 285 -16.72 8.40 11.56
C ASP A 285 -15.66 7.98 10.54
N THR A 286 -14.64 8.81 10.27
CA THR A 286 -13.70 8.59 9.16
C THR A 286 -12.24 8.51 9.57
N GLY A 287 -11.91 8.83 10.82
CA GLY A 287 -10.55 8.79 11.33
C GLY A 287 -10.11 7.36 11.64
N VAL A 288 -8.94 6.92 11.14
CA VAL A 288 -8.42 5.57 11.38
C VAL A 288 -6.91 5.58 11.55
N THR A 289 -6.42 4.79 12.50
CA THR A 289 -5.01 4.40 12.63
C THR A 289 -4.96 2.89 12.80
N SER A 290 -4.30 2.21 11.87
CA SER A 290 -4.20 0.76 11.89
C SER A 290 -2.78 0.27 11.69
N VAL A 291 -2.46 -0.88 12.28
CA VAL A 291 -1.23 -1.64 12.04
C VAL A 291 -1.60 -3.10 11.83
N PHE A 292 -1.07 -3.68 10.79
CA PHE A 292 -1.23 -5.08 10.43
C PHE A 292 0.11 -5.80 10.47
N ILE A 293 0.08 -7.09 10.72
CA ILE A 293 1.25 -7.97 10.64
C ILE A 293 0.87 -9.27 9.97
N GLY A 294 1.80 -9.84 9.20
CA GLY A 294 1.56 -11.14 8.59
C GLY A 294 2.73 -11.68 7.78
N PRO A 295 2.61 -12.92 7.32
CA PRO A 295 3.58 -13.53 6.43
C PRO A 295 3.43 -13.00 5.01
N ARG A 296 4.58 -12.79 4.34
CA ARG A 296 4.68 -12.51 2.91
C ARG A 296 5.66 -13.47 2.27
N ILE A 297 5.31 -14.02 1.13
CA ILE A 297 6.19 -14.80 0.26
C ILE A 297 6.44 -13.99 -1.00
N VAL A 298 7.70 -13.87 -1.38
CA VAL A 298 8.12 -13.23 -2.63
C VAL A 298 8.84 -14.25 -3.49
N ALA A 299 8.59 -14.24 -4.78
CA ALA A 299 9.25 -15.12 -5.72
C ALA A 299 9.54 -14.39 -7.03
N ALA A 300 10.68 -14.74 -7.64
CA ALA A 300 11.00 -14.26 -8.96
C ALA A 300 11.78 -15.30 -9.75
N HIS A 301 11.57 -15.29 -11.06
CA HIS A 301 12.29 -16.09 -12.01
C HIS A 301 12.43 -15.31 -13.32
N ASP A 302 13.69 -15.04 -13.70
CA ASP A 302 14.01 -14.17 -14.84
C ASP A 302 13.25 -12.83 -14.78
N GLN A 303 12.39 -12.59 -15.75
CA GLN A 303 11.61 -11.36 -15.91
C GLN A 303 10.25 -11.39 -15.18
N ILE A 304 9.94 -12.48 -14.51
CA ILE A 304 8.65 -12.68 -13.84
C ILE A 304 8.84 -12.58 -12.33
N SER A 305 8.00 -11.84 -11.65
CA SER A 305 7.95 -11.79 -10.18
C SER A 305 6.53 -11.81 -9.65
N GLY A 306 6.41 -12.16 -8.39
CA GLY A 306 5.13 -12.14 -7.71
C GLY A 306 5.27 -12.23 -6.21
N GLU A 307 4.21 -11.87 -5.52
CA GLU A 307 4.10 -11.98 -4.07
C GLU A 307 2.74 -12.47 -3.63
N LEU A 308 2.71 -13.06 -2.45
CA LEU A 308 1.51 -13.44 -1.72
C LEU A 308 1.69 -13.05 -0.26
N ALA A 309 0.74 -12.30 0.30
CA ALA A 309 0.75 -11.95 1.72
C ALA A 309 -0.65 -12.10 2.34
N ALA A 310 -0.66 -12.38 3.65
CA ALA A 310 -1.85 -12.32 4.48
C ALA A 310 -1.51 -11.51 5.71
N GLU A 311 -2.30 -10.50 6.01
CA GLU A 311 -2.06 -9.55 7.09
C GLU A 311 -3.27 -9.47 8.01
N PHE A 312 -3.02 -9.39 9.31
CA PHE A 312 -4.03 -9.34 10.37
C PHE A 312 -3.82 -8.07 11.21
N PRO A 313 -4.88 -7.39 11.65
CA PRO A 313 -4.77 -6.19 12.46
C PRO A 313 -4.21 -6.54 13.84
N VAL A 314 -3.24 -5.76 14.29
CA VAL A 314 -2.68 -5.82 15.66
C VAL A 314 -2.92 -4.52 16.42
N LEU A 315 -3.24 -3.46 15.71
CA LEU A 315 -3.72 -2.20 16.27
C LEU A 315 -4.76 -1.64 15.33
N MET A 316 -5.90 -1.23 15.90
CA MET A 316 -6.99 -0.60 15.16
C MET A 316 -7.62 0.46 16.06
N ASN A 317 -7.41 1.72 15.72
CA ASN A 317 -8.01 2.86 16.40
C ASN A 317 -8.86 3.63 15.41
N THR A 318 -10.15 3.70 15.67
CA THR A 318 -11.14 4.44 14.88
C THR A 318 -11.73 5.57 15.69
N THR A 319 -12.32 6.53 15.02
CA THR A 319 -13.19 7.53 15.62
C THR A 319 -14.65 7.19 15.33
N ALA A 320 -15.56 7.45 16.25
CA ALA A 320 -16.99 7.13 16.16
C ALA A 320 -17.28 5.68 15.74
N LEU A 321 -18.38 5.42 15.02
CA LEU A 321 -18.81 4.09 14.61
C LEU A 321 -18.25 3.75 13.23
N GLN A 322 -17.47 2.68 13.12
CA GLN A 322 -16.91 2.19 11.86
C GLN A 322 -16.89 0.66 11.82
N VAL A 323 -16.96 0.10 10.61
CA VAL A 323 -16.66 -1.32 10.36
C VAL A 323 -15.18 -1.42 9.95
N VAL A 324 -14.42 -2.23 10.67
CA VAL A 324 -12.96 -2.32 10.54
C VAL A 324 -12.50 -3.64 9.93
N PRO A 325 -11.30 -3.67 9.31
CA PRO A 325 -10.72 -4.86 8.72
C PRO A 325 -10.44 -5.97 9.74
N ASP A 326 -10.85 -7.21 9.41
CA ASP A 326 -10.47 -8.41 10.14
C ASP A 326 -9.20 -9.05 9.57
N TYR A 327 -8.99 -8.95 8.24
CA TYR A 327 -7.78 -9.39 7.57
C TYR A 327 -7.65 -8.77 6.17
N ARG A 328 -6.42 -8.80 5.64
CA ARG A 328 -6.07 -8.42 4.27
C ARG A 328 -5.30 -9.53 3.57
N LEU A 329 -5.57 -9.73 2.29
CA LEU A 329 -4.82 -10.62 1.43
C LEU A 329 -4.26 -9.80 0.27
N HIS A 330 -2.97 -10.02 -0.05
CA HIS A 330 -2.31 -9.38 -1.18
C HIS A 330 -1.76 -10.46 -2.11
N VAL A 331 -1.97 -10.27 -3.41
CA VAL A 331 -1.37 -11.08 -4.46
C VAL A 331 -0.87 -10.13 -5.54
N SER A 332 0.36 -10.30 -5.99
CA SER A 332 0.83 -9.56 -7.17
C SER A 332 1.58 -10.46 -8.14
N PHE A 333 1.55 -10.05 -9.39
CA PHE A 333 2.30 -10.66 -10.49
C PHE A 333 2.81 -9.56 -11.40
N ALA A 334 4.10 -9.59 -11.72
CA ALA A 334 4.75 -8.61 -12.58
C ALA A 334 5.64 -9.29 -13.62
N VAL A 335 5.75 -8.64 -14.78
CA VAL A 335 6.64 -9.01 -15.88
C VAL A 335 7.40 -7.77 -16.32
N SER A 336 8.72 -7.92 -16.55
CA SER A 336 9.59 -6.88 -17.10
C SER A 336 10.17 -7.31 -18.45
N TRP A 337 10.45 -6.37 -19.39
CA TRP A 337 11.05 -6.65 -20.70
C TRP A 337 11.81 -5.47 -21.30
#